data_3b311a1c4741a81d2e5219b682a784df
#
_entry.id   3b311a1c4741a81d2e5219b682a784df
#
_cell.length_a   1.000
_cell.length_b   1.000
_cell.length_c   1.000
_cell.angle_alpha   90.00
_cell.angle_beta   90.00
_cell.angle_gamma   90.00
#
_symmetry.space_group_name_H-M   'P 1'
#
loop_
_entity.id
_entity.type
_entity.pdbx_description
1 polymer ?
#
loop_
_entity_poly.entity_id
_entity_poly.type
_entity_poly.pdbx_seq_one_letter_code
_entity_poly.pdbx_strand_id
1 'polypeptide(L)'
;MSRYKFFILLLSLFSSLAVQAEVRTLEQARDIAYDFMVSRVMTKASSLNLEMVYDGEEILTRSALTPAYYVFNNESGPGFVIVSGEDSVCPVLGFSDSHNFKADRMPSNLRWWLRHVKRQVTAAREAGLGGAVRTASVGRDVVKYETALWDQTKPYNAQCPMDGKERSVTGCGPTAIAIAMRWREWPLAGTGTIPDYKVNVYDENYENVIGTKSFPGRTLGEKYDWSNMPLTDGYYGTWTTYQEEQVSRLIADIGAATLADYSSEATGIFDDDVPPALNEYFGYESVDVKFKEDWYTNKVLYSDSQWLQMAKDELENGPAVFAGSDDAGGHMFVLDGYTDSDYFSVNWGWGGYSNGYYKLNALEPADQGVGANMGSYNDYQSLIVNFKKGASSSPDPEPEPDPEPEPEKSLDEMVSLKYSHNTRELTITITGEVSLTYLISGDGDTKSPQTCSESLSSESRVFVLEEDSVEKTHRFVFENGTQSRTVEFTVGKEEQK
;
A
#
# COMPACT_ATOMS: atom_id res chain seq x y z
N MET A 1 10.76 19.75 87.64
CA MET A 1 10.70 18.48 87.03
C MET A 1 10.12 18.63 85.64
N SER A 2 10.95 18.78 84.64
CA SER A 2 10.55 18.97 83.23
C SER A 2 10.76 17.67 82.49
N ARG A 3 9.67 17.17 81.88
CA ARG A 3 9.66 15.96 81.02
C ARG A 3 9.89 16.42 79.58
N TYR A 4 11.10 16.17 79.06
CA TYR A 4 11.37 16.28 77.62
C TYR A 4 10.77 15.08 76.90
N LYS A 5 9.76 15.31 76.06
CA LYS A 5 9.29 14.32 75.07
C LYS A 5 10.19 14.39 73.86
N PHE A 6 10.91 13.32 73.62
CA PHE A 6 11.68 13.07 72.41
C PHE A 6 10.69 12.76 71.29
N PHE A 7 10.52 13.65 70.35
CA PHE A 7 9.79 13.38 69.08
C PHE A 7 10.81 12.81 68.08
N ILE A 8 10.77 11.50 67.85
CA ILE A 8 11.51 10.87 66.78
C ILE A 8 10.72 11.16 65.52
N LEU A 9 11.22 12.09 64.67
CA LEU A 9 10.73 12.35 63.35
C LEU A 9 11.25 11.22 62.44
N LEU A 10 10.41 10.23 62.13
CA LEU A 10 10.69 9.23 61.11
C LEU A 10 10.60 9.94 59.73
N LEU A 11 11.75 10.40 59.24
CA LEU A 11 11.86 10.81 57.83
C LEU A 11 11.78 9.55 56.99
N SER A 12 10.59 9.19 56.53
CA SER A 12 10.43 8.20 55.45
C SER A 12 11.04 8.85 54.20
N LEU A 13 12.28 8.41 53.87
CA LEU A 13 12.83 8.60 52.56
C LEU A 13 11.93 7.78 51.57
N PHE A 14 10.94 8.44 50.99
CA PHE A 14 10.43 8.05 49.71
C PHE A 14 11.54 8.36 48.71
N SER A 15 12.46 7.45 48.49
CA SER A 15 13.21 7.41 47.25
C SER A 15 12.20 7.11 46.17
N SER A 16 11.73 8.18 45.51
CA SER A 16 11.15 8.04 44.19
C SER A 16 12.23 7.38 43.35
N LEU A 17 12.10 6.08 43.13
CA LEU A 17 12.80 5.39 42.04
C LEU A 17 12.29 6.10 40.77
N ALA A 18 13.05 7.10 40.35
CA ALA A 18 12.90 7.57 38.97
C ALA A 18 13.19 6.34 38.09
N VAL A 19 12.15 5.80 37.48
CA VAL A 19 12.31 4.77 36.46
C VAL A 19 13.05 5.46 35.33
N GLN A 20 14.33 5.21 35.21
CA GLN A 20 15.12 5.68 34.07
C GLN A 20 14.70 4.90 32.85
N ALA A 21 14.63 5.58 31.72
CA ALA A 21 14.47 4.97 30.43
C ALA A 21 15.56 3.90 30.21
N GLU A 22 15.17 2.71 29.83
CA GLU A 22 16.11 1.63 29.55
C GLU A 22 16.15 1.35 28.03
N VAL A 23 17.36 1.25 27.56
CA VAL A 23 17.62 0.84 26.18
C VAL A 23 17.23 -0.62 25.99
N ARG A 24 16.38 -0.90 24.99
CA ARG A 24 16.03 -2.28 24.64
C ARG A 24 17.19 -2.99 23.95
N THR A 25 17.50 -4.17 24.44
CA THR A 25 18.43 -5.08 23.76
C THR A 25 17.77 -5.67 22.50
N LEU A 26 18.57 -6.20 21.59
CA LEU A 26 18.08 -6.94 20.41
C LEU A 26 17.15 -8.10 20.81
N GLU A 27 17.42 -8.79 21.90
CA GLU A 27 16.61 -9.90 22.39
C GLU A 27 15.24 -9.41 22.87
N GLN A 28 15.21 -8.37 23.69
CA GLN A 28 13.96 -7.74 24.14
C GLN A 28 13.13 -7.21 22.98
N ALA A 29 13.77 -6.58 21.98
CA ALA A 29 13.08 -6.11 20.80
C ALA A 29 12.53 -7.27 19.96
N ARG A 30 13.24 -8.39 19.86
CA ARG A 30 12.77 -9.60 19.16
C ARG A 30 11.59 -10.24 19.87
N ASP A 31 11.58 -10.28 21.19
CA ASP A 31 10.46 -10.82 21.99
C ASP A 31 9.20 -9.98 21.76
N ILE A 32 9.33 -8.64 21.79
CA ILE A 32 8.23 -7.71 21.48
C ILE A 32 7.72 -7.94 20.04
N ALA A 33 8.63 -8.06 19.08
CA ALA A 33 8.28 -8.33 17.69
C ALA A 33 7.53 -9.66 17.54
N TYR A 34 8.00 -10.70 18.22
CA TYR A 34 7.40 -12.03 18.20
C TYR A 34 5.98 -12.01 18.77
N ASP A 35 5.80 -11.48 19.98
CA ASP A 35 4.51 -11.42 20.65
C ASP A 35 3.50 -10.59 19.83
N PHE A 36 3.97 -9.51 19.25
CA PHE A 36 3.16 -8.66 18.38
C PHE A 36 2.69 -9.41 17.12
N MET A 37 3.61 -10.02 16.37
CA MET A 37 3.29 -10.74 15.14
C MET A 37 2.43 -11.97 15.40
N VAL A 38 2.68 -12.71 16.50
CA VAL A 38 1.84 -13.83 16.92
C VAL A 38 0.39 -13.38 17.14
N SER A 39 0.18 -12.25 17.79
CA SER A 39 -1.18 -11.73 18.05
C SER A 39 -1.97 -11.38 16.79
N ARG A 40 -1.29 -11.05 15.67
CA ARG A 40 -1.92 -10.67 14.40
C ARG A 40 -1.93 -11.77 13.33
N VAL A 41 -0.87 -12.54 13.22
CA VAL A 41 -0.64 -13.46 12.10
C VAL A 41 -1.12 -14.89 12.38
N MET A 42 -1.25 -15.28 13.66
CA MET A 42 -1.54 -16.65 14.07
C MET A 42 -2.92 -17.20 13.66
N THR A 43 -3.73 -16.50 12.91
CA THR A 43 -4.89 -17.10 12.25
C THR A 43 -4.53 -17.84 10.95
N LYS A 44 -3.29 -17.72 10.43
CA LYS A 44 -2.92 -18.25 9.10
C LYS A 44 -1.54 -18.90 8.96
N ALA A 45 -0.61 -18.81 9.93
CA ALA A 45 0.76 -19.29 9.74
C ALA A 45 1.20 -20.31 10.80
N SER A 46 1.80 -21.40 10.33
CA SER A 46 2.28 -22.53 11.17
C SER A 46 3.67 -22.31 11.79
N SER A 47 4.40 -21.26 11.42
CA SER A 47 5.70 -20.93 12.00
C SER A 47 6.02 -19.44 11.81
N LEU A 48 6.49 -18.77 12.85
CA LEU A 48 7.03 -17.43 12.81
C LEU A 48 8.53 -17.50 13.05
N ASN A 49 9.34 -17.03 12.11
CA ASN A 49 10.79 -16.93 12.23
C ASN A 49 11.20 -15.49 11.94
N LEU A 50 11.59 -14.74 12.99
CA LEU A 50 11.95 -13.33 12.86
C LEU A 50 13.46 -13.15 12.73
N GLU A 51 13.89 -12.55 11.62
CA GLU A 51 15.26 -12.13 11.40
C GLU A 51 15.36 -10.60 11.40
N MET A 52 16.35 -10.06 12.13
CA MET A 52 16.63 -8.63 12.10
C MET A 52 17.32 -8.26 10.79
N VAL A 53 16.68 -7.39 10.00
CA VAL A 53 17.14 -7.00 8.67
C VAL A 53 17.68 -5.56 8.61
N TYR A 54 17.36 -4.73 9.62
CA TYR A 54 17.79 -3.35 9.67
C TYR A 54 17.74 -2.80 11.11
N ASP A 55 18.70 -1.96 11.48
CA ASP A 55 18.81 -1.34 12.81
C ASP A 55 19.01 0.18 12.75
N GLY A 56 18.79 0.79 11.57
CA GLY A 56 18.94 2.22 11.37
C GLY A 56 20.39 2.70 11.19
N GLU A 57 21.36 1.80 11.11
CA GLU A 57 22.77 2.13 10.85
C GLU A 57 23.13 1.83 9.39
N GLU A 58 23.75 2.77 8.70
CA GLU A 58 24.46 2.48 7.46
C GLU A 58 25.72 1.70 7.83
N ILE A 59 26.04 0.67 7.05
CA ILE A 59 27.05 -0.38 7.28
C ILE A 59 28.46 0.14 7.68
N LEU A 60 28.71 1.45 7.67
CA LEU A 60 30.04 2.05 7.78
C LEU A 60 30.47 2.50 9.17
N THR A 61 29.61 2.47 10.19
CA THR A 61 30.00 2.87 11.55
C THR A 61 29.45 1.92 12.60
N ARG A 62 30.03 0.73 12.69
CA ARG A 62 29.89 -0.12 13.90
C ARG A 62 30.64 0.52 15.08
N SER A 63 30.29 1.72 15.43
CA SER A 63 30.61 2.35 16.68
C SER A 63 29.44 2.09 17.63
N ALA A 64 29.74 1.74 18.87
CA ALA A 64 28.86 1.28 19.94
C ALA A 64 27.64 2.16 20.28
N LEU A 65 26.91 2.62 19.28
CA LEU A 65 25.66 3.35 19.43
C LEU A 65 24.53 2.33 19.53
N THR A 66 23.73 2.45 20.56
CA THR A 66 22.55 1.63 20.76
C THR A 66 21.53 1.98 19.67
N PRO A 67 21.00 1.01 18.91
CA PRO A 67 20.04 1.27 17.87
C PRO A 67 18.83 2.07 18.38
N ALA A 68 18.32 2.98 17.55
CA ALA A 68 17.09 3.70 17.86
C ALA A 68 15.86 2.82 17.64
N TYR A 69 15.97 1.86 16.77
CA TYR A 69 14.91 0.87 16.45
C TYR A 69 15.54 -0.38 15.81
N TYR A 70 14.78 -1.45 15.77
CA TYR A 70 15.10 -2.72 15.12
C TYR A 70 13.99 -3.07 14.12
N VAL A 71 14.33 -3.57 12.95
CA VAL A 71 13.39 -4.08 11.98
C VAL A 71 13.57 -5.58 11.80
N PHE A 72 12.49 -6.32 11.98
CA PHE A 72 12.47 -7.78 11.84
C PHE A 72 11.54 -8.16 10.69
N ASN A 73 12.03 -9.00 9.76
CA ASN A 73 11.21 -9.69 8.78
C ASN A 73 10.77 -11.05 9.29
N ASN A 74 9.63 -11.53 8.82
CA ASN A 74 9.24 -12.92 8.97
C ASN A 74 9.83 -13.76 7.83
N GLU A 75 10.84 -14.56 8.11
CA GLU A 75 11.49 -15.44 7.12
C GLU A 75 10.61 -16.61 6.67
N SER A 76 9.57 -16.94 7.44
CA SER A 76 8.65 -18.04 7.12
C SER A 76 7.44 -17.60 6.28
N GLY A 77 7.34 -16.31 5.93
CA GLY A 77 6.23 -15.75 5.17
C GLY A 77 6.31 -14.24 5.04
N PRO A 78 5.28 -13.58 4.53
CA PRO A 78 5.25 -12.14 4.46
C PRO A 78 5.11 -11.52 5.85
N GLY A 79 5.62 -10.29 5.97
CA GLY A 79 5.44 -9.45 7.14
C GLY A 79 6.75 -8.96 7.76
N PHE A 80 6.69 -7.74 8.31
CA PHE A 80 7.77 -7.15 9.09
C PHE A 80 7.22 -6.40 10.31
N VAL A 81 8.10 -6.11 11.25
CA VAL A 81 7.78 -5.24 12.40
C VAL A 81 8.98 -4.37 12.75
N ILE A 82 8.71 -3.11 13.09
CA ILE A 82 9.68 -2.12 13.54
C ILE A 82 9.46 -1.89 15.03
N VAL A 83 10.47 -2.21 15.84
CA VAL A 83 10.43 -2.08 17.31
C VAL A 83 11.36 -0.97 17.74
N SER A 84 10.91 -0.07 18.62
CA SER A 84 11.75 0.99 19.17
C SER A 84 12.89 0.43 20.03
N GLY A 85 14.05 1.07 19.99
CA GLY A 85 15.20 0.75 20.82
C GLY A 85 15.16 1.32 22.24
N GLU A 86 14.03 1.94 22.63
CA GLU A 86 13.86 2.61 23.92
C GLU A 86 12.54 2.23 24.58
N ASP A 87 12.54 1.96 25.90
CA ASP A 87 11.35 1.49 26.61
C ASP A 87 10.35 2.61 26.92
N SER A 88 10.81 3.85 26.94
CA SER A 88 9.98 5.05 27.11
C SER A 88 9.18 5.42 25.84
N VAL A 89 9.39 4.67 24.76
CA VAL A 89 8.74 4.94 23.48
C VAL A 89 7.82 3.76 23.13
N CYS A 90 6.75 4.05 22.36
CA CYS A 90 5.85 3.01 21.87
C CYS A 90 6.64 1.80 21.32
N PRO A 91 6.41 0.59 21.84
CA PRO A 91 7.24 -0.57 21.50
C PRO A 91 7.25 -0.91 20.02
N VAL A 92 6.09 -0.89 19.35
CA VAL A 92 5.97 -1.12 17.91
C VAL A 92 5.70 0.20 17.22
N LEU A 93 6.59 0.59 16.31
CA LEU A 93 6.53 1.86 15.57
C LEU A 93 5.81 1.70 14.24
N GLY A 94 5.92 0.50 13.63
CA GLY A 94 5.28 0.17 12.36
C GLY A 94 5.37 -1.32 12.09
N PHE A 95 4.51 -1.82 11.22
CA PHE A 95 4.51 -3.24 10.84
C PHE A 95 3.82 -3.45 9.49
N SER A 96 4.01 -4.63 8.92
CA SER A 96 3.18 -5.16 7.85
C SER A 96 2.88 -6.63 8.12
N ASP A 97 1.71 -7.09 7.72
CA ASP A 97 1.33 -8.51 7.72
C ASP A 97 1.36 -9.15 6.32
N SER A 98 1.63 -8.34 5.31
CA SER A 98 1.56 -8.74 3.90
C SER A 98 2.84 -8.49 3.09
N HIS A 99 3.78 -7.69 3.58
CA HIS A 99 5.00 -7.33 2.86
C HIS A 99 6.23 -7.43 3.76
N ASN A 100 7.39 -7.76 3.16
CA ASN A 100 8.67 -7.76 3.86
C ASN A 100 9.39 -6.42 3.68
N PHE A 101 10.12 -6.01 4.70
CA PHE A 101 10.98 -4.84 4.66
C PHE A 101 12.23 -5.11 3.81
N LYS A 102 12.59 -4.18 2.92
CA LYS A 102 13.79 -4.27 2.07
C LYS A 102 14.63 -3.02 2.24
N ALA A 103 15.74 -3.16 2.97
CA ALA A 103 16.63 -2.05 3.27
C ALA A 103 17.34 -1.50 2.02
N ASP A 104 17.67 -2.37 1.05
CA ASP A 104 18.32 -2.03 -0.22
C ASP A 104 17.40 -1.30 -1.21
N ARG A 105 16.10 -1.41 -1.02
CA ARG A 105 15.07 -0.77 -1.84
C ARG A 105 14.12 0.10 -1.04
N MET A 106 14.63 0.70 0.01
CA MET A 106 13.81 1.53 0.88
C MET A 106 13.33 2.77 0.15
N PRO A 107 12.01 2.99 0.06
CA PRO A 107 11.43 4.22 -0.49
C PRO A 107 11.98 5.46 0.22
N SER A 108 12.16 6.53 -0.51
CA SER A 108 12.75 7.75 0.06
C SER A 108 11.87 8.35 1.17
N ASN A 109 10.55 8.31 1.03
CA ASN A 109 9.60 8.71 2.06
C ASN A 109 9.67 7.81 3.32
N LEU A 110 9.81 6.47 3.16
CA LEU A 110 10.04 5.59 4.30
C LEU A 110 11.42 5.86 4.93
N ARG A 111 12.44 6.14 4.12
CA ARG A 111 13.78 6.54 4.61
C ARG A 111 13.71 7.85 5.40
N TRP A 112 12.95 8.82 4.90
CA TRP A 112 12.65 10.06 5.63
C TRP A 112 11.99 9.75 6.98
N TRP A 113 10.92 8.97 6.99
CA TRP A 113 10.19 8.60 8.21
C TRP A 113 11.09 7.88 9.23
N LEU A 114 11.91 6.93 8.79
CA LEU A 114 12.85 6.21 9.67
C LEU A 114 13.92 7.13 10.26
N ARG A 115 14.43 8.11 9.50
CA ARG A 115 15.36 9.10 10.06
C ARG A 115 14.67 9.97 11.10
N HIS A 116 13.44 10.34 10.84
CA HIS A 116 12.61 11.10 11.76
C HIS A 116 12.42 10.33 13.07
N VAL A 117 11.97 9.08 13.00
CA VAL A 117 11.88 8.15 14.14
C VAL A 117 13.20 8.05 14.90
N LYS A 118 14.33 7.91 14.19
CA LYS A 118 15.65 7.85 14.81
C LYS A 118 15.96 9.09 15.64
N ARG A 119 15.70 10.30 15.10
CA ARG A 119 15.89 11.56 15.83
C ARG A 119 15.03 11.62 17.09
N GLN A 120 13.77 11.24 17.00
CA GLN A 120 12.84 11.25 18.11
C GLN A 120 13.24 10.27 19.22
N VAL A 121 13.60 9.02 18.90
CA VAL A 121 14.07 8.04 19.89
C VAL A 121 15.35 8.56 20.58
N THR A 122 16.26 9.15 19.80
CA THR A 122 17.50 9.73 20.36
C THR A 122 17.17 10.88 21.31
N ALA A 123 16.26 11.76 20.94
CA ALA A 123 15.84 12.88 21.79
C ALA A 123 15.12 12.41 23.07
N ALA A 124 14.25 11.40 22.99
CA ALA A 124 13.59 10.79 24.15
C ALA A 124 14.62 10.21 25.13
N ARG A 125 15.66 9.55 24.60
CA ARG A 125 16.78 9.00 25.36
C ARG A 125 17.61 10.09 26.04
N GLU A 126 17.97 11.15 25.32
CA GLU A 126 18.72 12.30 25.83
C GLU A 126 17.95 13.08 26.89
N ALA A 127 16.65 13.17 26.75
CA ALA A 127 15.76 13.80 27.73
C ALA A 127 15.56 12.97 29.00
N GLY A 128 16.02 11.70 29.02
CA GLY A 128 15.87 10.80 30.15
C GLY A 128 14.41 10.54 30.52
N LEU A 129 13.51 10.54 29.52
CA LEU A 129 12.09 10.30 29.75
C LEU A 129 11.92 8.84 30.19
N GLY A 130 11.64 8.63 31.47
CA GLY A 130 11.45 7.30 32.04
C GLY A 130 9.97 6.95 32.15
N GLY A 131 9.65 5.72 31.83
CA GLY A 131 8.33 5.11 31.98
C GLY A 131 8.05 4.10 30.88
N ALA A 132 8.07 2.82 31.21
CA ALA A 132 7.75 1.77 30.22
C ALA A 132 6.33 1.96 29.68
N VAL A 133 6.22 2.26 28.41
CA VAL A 133 4.95 2.21 27.68
C VAL A 133 4.55 0.74 27.54
N ARG A 134 3.56 0.34 28.32
CA ARG A 134 3.07 -1.06 28.31
C ARG A 134 2.12 -1.26 27.16
N THR A 135 2.41 -2.31 26.38
CA THR A 135 1.57 -2.97 25.37
C THR A 135 1.22 -2.15 24.15
N ALA A 136 1.88 -2.44 23.04
CA ALA A 136 1.38 -2.09 21.72
C ALA A 136 0.14 -2.93 21.41
N SER A 137 -1.03 -2.49 21.85
CA SER A 137 -2.27 -2.94 21.24
C SER A 137 -2.35 -2.23 19.88
N VAL A 138 -2.30 -2.98 18.79
CA VAL A 138 -2.39 -2.43 17.43
C VAL A 138 -3.76 -1.84 17.16
N GLY A 139 -4.75 -2.26 17.95
CA GLY A 139 -6.13 -1.94 17.68
C GLY A 139 -6.69 -2.67 16.46
N ARG A 140 -7.96 -2.39 16.16
CA ARG A 140 -8.65 -2.87 14.97
C ARG A 140 -8.69 -1.77 13.93
N ASP A 141 -8.71 -2.15 12.66
CA ASP A 141 -8.95 -1.17 11.60
C ASP A 141 -10.31 -0.49 11.83
N VAL A 142 -10.29 0.85 11.86
CA VAL A 142 -11.47 1.70 11.85
C VAL A 142 -11.84 2.02 10.41
N VAL A 143 -10.81 2.38 9.62
CA VAL A 143 -10.91 2.62 8.18
C VAL A 143 -9.77 1.86 7.52
N LYS A 144 -10.04 1.21 6.38
CA LYS A 144 -9.03 0.62 5.50
C LYS A 144 -9.54 0.57 4.08
N TYR A 145 -8.78 1.18 3.18
CA TYR A 145 -9.04 1.18 1.74
C TYR A 145 -8.03 0.31 1.01
N GLU A 146 -8.46 -0.35 -0.05
CA GLU A 146 -7.56 -0.99 -1.00
C GLU A 146 -7.10 0.05 -2.01
N THR A 147 -5.80 0.32 -2.07
CA THR A 147 -5.20 1.30 -2.96
C THR A 147 -4.21 0.66 -3.93
N ALA A 148 -4.01 1.28 -5.09
CA ALA A 148 -3.13 0.75 -6.12
C ALA A 148 -1.66 0.67 -5.66
N LEU A 149 -0.99 -0.44 -5.98
CA LEU A 149 0.42 -0.68 -5.66
C LEU A 149 1.33 -0.14 -6.77
N TRP A 150 1.22 1.16 -7.03
CA TRP A 150 1.99 1.80 -8.10
C TRP A 150 3.37 2.27 -7.65
N ASP A 151 4.27 2.42 -8.62
CA ASP A 151 5.67 2.82 -8.45
C ASP A 151 5.96 4.07 -9.30
N GLN A 152 7.20 4.53 -9.31
CA GLN A 152 7.65 5.76 -9.96
C GLN A 152 8.48 5.52 -11.23
N THR A 153 8.87 4.27 -11.50
CA THR A 153 9.69 3.90 -12.65
C THR A 153 8.86 3.29 -13.77
N LYS A 154 9.43 2.52 -14.68
CA LYS A 154 8.67 1.82 -15.73
C LYS A 154 7.72 0.78 -15.12
N PRO A 155 6.45 0.67 -15.57
CA PRO A 155 5.84 1.36 -16.73
C PRO A 155 5.23 2.73 -16.42
N TYR A 156 5.16 3.14 -15.16
CA TYR A 156 4.45 4.33 -14.66
C TYR A 156 4.93 5.64 -15.28
N ASN A 157 6.22 5.74 -15.55
CA ASN A 157 6.86 6.93 -16.11
C ASN A 157 6.88 6.98 -17.64
N ALA A 158 6.16 6.09 -18.33
CA ALA A 158 6.24 5.97 -19.79
C ALA A 158 5.94 7.29 -20.55
N GLN A 159 5.13 8.18 -19.97
CA GLN A 159 4.77 9.47 -20.54
C GLN A 159 5.46 10.68 -19.87
N CYS A 160 6.35 10.46 -18.91
CA CYS A 160 7.16 11.55 -18.33
C CYS A 160 8.17 12.09 -19.35
N PRO A 161 8.62 13.34 -19.24
CA PRO A 161 9.67 13.92 -20.09
C PRO A 161 10.99 13.13 -20.04
N MET A 162 11.78 13.29 -21.08
CA MET A 162 13.15 12.78 -21.10
C MET A 162 14.09 13.72 -20.33
N ASP A 163 14.98 13.15 -19.56
CA ASP A 163 16.11 13.81 -18.92
C ASP A 163 17.40 13.29 -19.59
N GLY A 164 17.89 14.03 -20.54
CA GLY A 164 18.98 13.57 -21.38
C GLY A 164 18.63 12.31 -22.20
N LYS A 165 19.25 11.18 -21.86
CA LYS A 165 19.00 9.89 -22.52
C LYS A 165 18.05 8.98 -21.73
N GLU A 166 17.75 9.32 -20.50
CA GLU A 166 16.91 8.55 -19.61
C GLU A 166 15.53 9.19 -19.48
N ARG A 167 14.54 8.42 -19.10
CA ARG A 167 13.23 8.94 -18.81
C ARG A 167 13.15 9.36 -17.37
N SER A 168 12.60 10.54 -17.11
CA SER A 168 12.36 11.01 -15.75
C SER A 168 11.46 10.03 -14.99
N VAL A 169 11.69 9.89 -13.70
CA VAL A 169 10.75 9.19 -12.81
C VAL A 169 9.49 10.03 -12.60
N THR A 170 8.38 9.40 -12.21
CA THR A 170 7.11 10.12 -11.98
C THR A 170 7.18 11.10 -10.81
N GLY A 171 8.00 10.79 -9.81
CA GLY A 171 8.02 11.48 -8.52
C GLY A 171 6.96 10.94 -7.53
N CYS A 172 7.25 11.11 -6.25
CA CYS A 172 6.37 10.61 -5.19
C CYS A 172 5.02 11.34 -5.16
N GLY A 173 5.01 12.66 -5.39
CA GLY A 173 3.79 13.46 -5.38
C GLY A 173 2.79 13.07 -6.45
N PRO A 174 3.14 13.13 -7.74
CA PRO A 174 2.22 12.69 -8.80
C PRO A 174 1.75 11.24 -8.64
N THR A 175 2.61 10.35 -8.15
CA THR A 175 2.25 8.95 -7.89
C THR A 175 1.24 8.82 -6.75
N ALA A 176 1.45 9.49 -5.62
CA ALA A 176 0.53 9.46 -4.47
C ALA A 176 -0.85 10.04 -4.83
N ILE A 177 -0.86 11.16 -5.55
CA ILE A 177 -2.10 11.80 -6.04
C ILE A 177 -2.83 10.85 -6.98
N ALA A 178 -2.12 10.23 -7.94
CA ALA A 178 -2.70 9.30 -8.90
C ALA A 178 -3.31 8.06 -8.20
N ILE A 179 -2.65 7.49 -7.19
CA ILE A 179 -3.17 6.40 -6.37
C ILE A 179 -4.48 6.81 -5.68
N ALA A 180 -4.51 8.00 -5.09
CA ALA A 180 -5.70 8.52 -4.43
C ALA A 180 -6.85 8.82 -5.43
N MET A 181 -6.53 9.30 -6.64
CA MET A 181 -7.50 9.51 -7.72
C MET A 181 -8.03 8.18 -8.26
N ARG A 182 -7.16 7.18 -8.42
CA ARG A 182 -7.56 5.83 -8.88
C ARG A 182 -8.60 5.19 -7.95
N TRP A 183 -8.44 5.33 -6.65
CA TRP A 183 -9.43 4.85 -5.69
C TRP A 183 -10.78 5.55 -5.86
N ARG A 184 -10.75 6.86 -6.18
CA ARG A 184 -11.95 7.67 -6.37
C ARG A 184 -12.59 7.47 -7.75
N GLU A 185 -11.86 6.93 -8.72
CA GLU A 185 -12.27 6.85 -10.13
C GLU A 185 -12.82 8.19 -10.64
N TRP A 186 -12.10 9.26 -10.35
CA TRP A 186 -12.48 10.64 -10.68
C TRP A 186 -11.25 11.49 -11.06
N PRO A 187 -11.37 12.41 -12.02
CA PRO A 187 -12.55 12.73 -12.88
C PRO A 187 -12.70 11.75 -14.06
N LEU A 188 -13.79 11.90 -14.82
CA LEU A 188 -13.94 11.17 -16.10
C LEU A 188 -12.81 11.52 -17.07
N ALA A 189 -12.41 12.81 -17.11
CA ALA A 189 -11.29 13.33 -17.89
C ALA A 189 -10.77 14.60 -17.21
N GLY A 190 -9.49 14.90 -17.36
CA GLY A 190 -8.98 16.23 -17.07
C GLY A 190 -9.50 17.25 -18.07
N THR A 191 -9.44 18.54 -17.76
CA THR A 191 -9.96 19.62 -18.60
C THR A 191 -8.92 20.69 -18.85
N GLY A 192 -9.00 21.34 -20.03
CA GLY A 192 -8.15 22.46 -20.39
C GLY A 192 -6.77 22.08 -20.93
N THR A 193 -5.88 23.05 -20.98
CA THR A 193 -4.51 22.90 -21.45
C THR A 193 -3.56 23.47 -20.41
N ILE A 194 -2.69 22.61 -19.89
CA ILE A 194 -1.57 22.99 -19.04
C ILE A 194 -0.50 23.59 -19.97
N PRO A 195 -0.09 24.85 -19.78
CA PRO A 195 0.94 25.46 -20.64
C PRO A 195 2.32 24.87 -20.37
N ASP A 196 3.25 25.08 -21.30
CA ASP A 196 4.66 24.85 -21.04
C ASP A 196 5.10 25.68 -19.82
N TYR A 197 5.91 25.08 -18.95
CA TYR A 197 6.31 25.72 -17.71
C TYR A 197 7.81 25.64 -17.46
N LYS A 198 8.28 26.43 -16.52
CA LYS A 198 9.68 26.48 -16.11
C LYS A 198 9.82 26.31 -14.62
N VAL A 199 10.82 25.54 -14.23
CA VAL A 199 11.19 25.35 -12.84
C VAL A 199 12.57 25.97 -12.61
N ASN A 200 12.75 26.67 -11.50
CA ASN A 200 14.02 27.23 -11.12
C ASN A 200 14.99 26.14 -10.68
N VAL A 201 16.22 26.24 -11.12
CA VAL A 201 17.34 25.44 -10.62
C VAL A 201 18.09 26.29 -9.60
N TYR A 202 18.25 25.77 -8.41
CA TYR A 202 18.93 26.44 -7.30
C TYR A 202 20.37 25.90 -7.15
N ASP A 203 21.21 26.69 -6.51
CA ASP A 203 22.53 26.25 -6.06
C ASP A 203 22.43 25.18 -4.94
N GLU A 204 23.56 24.61 -4.53
CA GLU A 204 23.63 23.55 -3.51
C GLU A 204 23.06 23.99 -2.14
N ASN A 205 22.98 25.28 -1.88
CA ASN A 205 22.44 25.82 -0.63
C ASN A 205 20.98 26.27 -0.75
N TYR A 206 20.34 26.13 -1.92
CA TYR A 206 19.00 26.62 -2.24
C TYR A 206 18.81 28.14 -2.04
N GLU A 207 19.91 28.91 -2.04
CA GLU A 207 19.86 30.36 -1.84
C GLU A 207 19.69 31.16 -3.13
N ASN A 208 20.27 30.67 -4.23
CA ASN A 208 20.31 31.40 -5.50
C ASN A 208 19.76 30.58 -6.65
N VAL A 209 18.94 31.22 -7.50
CA VAL A 209 18.54 30.63 -8.78
C VAL A 209 19.73 30.69 -9.75
N ILE A 210 20.25 29.53 -10.15
CA ILE A 210 21.40 29.42 -11.05
C ILE A 210 21.00 29.07 -12.49
N GLY A 211 19.70 28.77 -12.72
CA GLY A 211 19.17 28.45 -14.03
C GLY A 211 17.69 28.12 -14.00
N THR A 212 17.18 27.68 -15.14
CA THR A 212 15.81 27.17 -15.27
C THR A 212 15.77 25.93 -16.14
N LYS A 213 14.94 24.95 -15.79
CA LYS A 213 14.55 23.85 -16.67
C LYS A 213 13.19 24.18 -17.29
N SER A 214 12.93 23.74 -18.52
CA SER A 214 11.65 23.92 -19.19
C SER A 214 11.02 22.57 -19.45
N PHE A 215 9.75 22.44 -19.15
CA PHE A 215 8.97 21.22 -19.37
C PHE A 215 7.76 21.50 -20.26
N PRO A 216 7.38 20.55 -21.13
CA PRO A 216 6.21 20.71 -21.96
C PRO A 216 4.93 20.65 -21.13
N GLY A 217 3.97 21.48 -21.48
CA GLY A 217 2.62 21.38 -20.98
C GLY A 217 1.88 20.18 -21.59
N ARG A 218 0.61 20.01 -21.22
CA ARG A 218 -0.25 18.93 -21.72
C ARG A 218 -1.66 19.44 -22.01
N THR A 219 -2.25 18.97 -23.10
CA THR A 219 -3.68 19.18 -23.36
C THR A 219 -4.44 17.99 -22.80
N LEU A 220 -5.35 18.28 -21.89
CA LEU A 220 -6.21 17.30 -21.24
C LEU A 220 -7.53 17.14 -22.02
N GLY A 221 -8.38 16.20 -21.63
CA GLY A 221 -9.70 15.98 -22.22
C GLY A 221 -9.96 14.55 -22.69
N GLU A 222 -8.92 13.74 -22.78
CA GLU A 222 -9.09 12.31 -23.02
C GLU A 222 -9.59 11.60 -21.76
N LYS A 223 -10.60 10.74 -21.91
CA LYS A 223 -11.19 10.00 -20.78
C LYS A 223 -10.18 9.06 -20.13
N TYR A 224 -10.14 9.07 -18.83
CA TYR A 224 -9.43 8.07 -18.04
C TYR A 224 -10.26 6.79 -17.98
N ASP A 225 -9.71 5.69 -18.44
CA ASP A 225 -10.35 4.37 -18.32
C ASP A 225 -9.93 3.73 -16.99
N TRP A 226 -10.65 4.12 -15.94
CA TRP A 226 -10.38 3.66 -14.57
C TRP A 226 -10.41 2.14 -14.44
N SER A 227 -11.24 1.45 -15.20
CA SER A 227 -11.36 0.00 -15.21
C SER A 227 -10.09 -0.69 -15.76
N ASN A 228 -9.34 0.01 -16.62
CA ASN A 228 -8.07 -0.42 -17.18
C ASN A 228 -6.84 0.19 -16.49
N MET A 229 -6.98 0.60 -15.23
CA MET A 229 -5.88 0.99 -14.35
C MET A 229 -5.77 -0.02 -13.20
N PRO A 230 -4.97 -1.11 -13.33
CA PRO A 230 -4.92 -2.17 -12.34
C PRO A 230 -4.43 -1.69 -10.96
N LEU A 231 -4.91 -2.33 -9.89
CA LEU A 231 -4.43 -2.07 -8.53
C LEU A 231 -3.09 -2.75 -8.22
N THR A 232 -2.71 -3.76 -9.00
CA THR A 232 -1.46 -4.50 -8.84
C THR A 232 -0.25 -3.72 -9.32
N ASP A 233 0.95 -4.12 -8.89
CA ASP A 233 2.20 -3.56 -9.42
C ASP A 233 2.41 -3.94 -10.89
N GLY A 234 2.72 -2.94 -11.72
CA GLY A 234 2.99 -3.12 -13.16
C GLY A 234 4.45 -3.42 -13.50
N TYR A 235 5.37 -3.34 -12.54
CA TYR A 235 6.82 -3.49 -12.76
C TYR A 235 7.19 -4.83 -13.42
N TYR A 236 6.50 -5.90 -13.12
CA TYR A 236 6.80 -7.24 -13.61
C TYR A 236 6.22 -7.55 -15.00
N GLY A 237 5.69 -6.54 -15.72
CA GLY A 237 5.20 -6.72 -17.09
C GLY A 237 3.92 -7.55 -17.21
N THR A 238 3.10 -7.54 -16.18
CA THR A 238 1.80 -8.24 -16.15
C THR A 238 0.68 -7.43 -16.80
N TRP A 239 0.90 -6.14 -17.03
CA TRP A 239 -0.08 -5.24 -17.62
C TRP A 239 -0.03 -5.29 -19.15
N THR A 240 -1.17 -5.04 -19.77
CA THR A 240 -1.23 -4.77 -21.21
C THR A 240 -0.69 -3.38 -21.52
N THR A 241 -0.23 -3.16 -22.76
CA THR A 241 0.23 -1.83 -23.21
C THR A 241 -0.83 -0.75 -23.00
N TYR A 242 -2.11 -1.09 -23.16
CA TYR A 242 -3.21 -0.15 -22.91
C TYR A 242 -3.31 0.24 -21.43
N GLN A 243 -3.17 -0.72 -20.52
CA GLN A 243 -3.16 -0.45 -19.08
C GLN A 243 -1.97 0.42 -18.66
N GLU A 244 -0.77 0.12 -19.19
CA GLU A 244 0.42 0.95 -18.99
C GLU A 244 0.20 2.39 -19.47
N GLU A 245 -0.44 2.55 -20.63
CA GLU A 245 -0.77 3.85 -21.22
C GLU A 245 -1.75 4.63 -20.34
N GLN A 246 -2.83 4.00 -19.85
CA GLN A 246 -3.82 4.65 -19.00
C GLN A 246 -3.21 5.17 -17.70
N VAL A 247 -2.41 4.34 -17.01
CA VAL A 247 -1.78 4.72 -15.74
C VAL A 247 -0.70 5.78 -15.95
N SER A 248 0.19 5.58 -16.92
CA SER A 248 1.29 6.54 -17.18
C SER A 248 0.78 7.90 -17.65
N ARG A 249 -0.35 7.93 -18.38
CA ARG A 249 -1.01 9.17 -18.80
C ARG A 249 -1.55 9.94 -17.60
N LEU A 250 -2.31 9.29 -16.72
CA LEU A 250 -2.84 9.93 -15.52
C LEU A 250 -1.71 10.55 -14.69
N ILE A 251 -0.63 9.80 -14.43
CA ILE A 251 0.47 10.28 -13.60
C ILE A 251 1.21 11.45 -14.29
N ALA A 252 1.42 11.39 -15.61
CA ALA A 252 2.06 12.46 -16.35
C ALA A 252 1.18 13.72 -16.46
N ASP A 253 -0.14 13.58 -16.56
CA ASP A 253 -1.09 14.69 -16.53
C ASP A 253 -1.03 15.41 -15.17
N ILE A 254 -1.02 14.66 -14.08
CA ILE A 254 -0.88 15.19 -12.71
C ILE A 254 0.48 15.88 -12.55
N GLY A 255 1.57 15.24 -12.99
CA GLY A 255 2.91 15.82 -12.85
C GLY A 255 3.05 17.14 -13.61
N ALA A 256 2.48 17.26 -14.82
CA ALA A 256 2.47 18.53 -15.54
C ALA A 256 1.60 19.59 -14.83
N ALA A 257 0.42 19.19 -14.32
CA ALA A 257 -0.49 20.11 -13.63
C ALA A 257 0.09 20.64 -12.32
N THR A 258 0.88 19.83 -11.61
CA THR A 258 1.57 20.19 -10.37
C THR A 258 2.97 20.77 -10.62
N LEU A 259 3.28 21.17 -11.85
CA LEU A 259 4.54 21.82 -12.24
C LEU A 259 5.78 21.02 -11.81
N ALA A 260 5.76 19.71 -11.98
CA ALA A 260 6.82 18.82 -11.51
C ALA A 260 8.21 19.18 -12.09
N ASP A 261 9.22 19.27 -11.21
CA ASP A 261 10.63 19.33 -11.60
C ASP A 261 11.13 17.92 -11.92
N TYR A 262 10.96 17.55 -13.17
CA TYR A 262 11.29 16.22 -13.65
C TYR A 262 12.79 15.97 -13.74
N SER A 263 13.23 14.79 -13.29
CA SER A 263 14.59 14.29 -13.44
C SER A 263 14.59 12.76 -13.47
N SER A 264 15.62 12.17 -14.05
CA SER A 264 15.83 10.72 -14.07
C SER A 264 16.16 10.13 -12.70
N GLU A 265 16.67 10.94 -11.78
CA GLU A 265 17.03 10.52 -10.42
C GLU A 265 15.92 10.79 -9.40
N ALA A 266 15.28 11.98 -9.48
CA ALA A 266 14.26 12.40 -8.55
C ALA A 266 13.37 13.48 -9.17
N THR A 267 12.07 13.28 -9.21
CA THR A 267 11.07 14.28 -9.64
C THR A 267 10.34 14.80 -8.40
N GLY A 268 10.31 16.12 -8.25
CA GLY A 268 9.67 16.80 -7.11
C GLY A 268 8.51 17.68 -7.54
N ILE A 269 7.60 17.93 -6.60
CA ILE A 269 6.54 18.95 -6.68
C ILE A 269 6.50 19.72 -5.36
N PHE A 270 5.92 20.90 -5.39
CA PHE A 270 5.58 21.60 -4.15
C PHE A 270 4.16 21.26 -3.73
N ASP A 271 3.94 21.11 -2.42
CA ASP A 271 2.64 20.76 -1.86
C ASP A 271 1.58 21.82 -2.18
N ASP A 272 1.99 23.11 -2.23
CA ASP A 272 1.15 24.24 -2.60
C ASP A 272 0.65 24.21 -4.05
N ASP A 273 1.32 23.48 -4.94
CA ASP A 273 0.91 23.33 -6.35
C ASP A 273 -0.20 22.29 -6.52
N VAL A 274 -0.45 21.43 -5.52
CA VAL A 274 -1.43 20.36 -5.59
C VAL A 274 -2.88 20.86 -5.61
N PRO A 275 -3.32 21.75 -4.70
CA PRO A 275 -4.69 22.25 -4.70
C PRO A 275 -5.07 22.96 -6.00
N PRO A 276 -4.30 23.93 -6.55
CA PRO A 276 -4.67 24.58 -7.82
C PRO A 276 -4.72 23.57 -8.96
N ALA A 277 -3.79 22.61 -9.05
CA ALA A 277 -3.79 21.60 -10.09
C ALA A 277 -5.08 20.74 -10.06
N LEU A 278 -5.47 20.26 -8.89
CA LEU A 278 -6.64 19.41 -8.74
C LEU A 278 -7.95 20.19 -8.98
N ASN A 279 -8.03 21.42 -8.48
CA ASN A 279 -9.24 22.25 -8.61
C ASN A 279 -9.41 22.76 -10.06
N GLU A 280 -8.33 23.14 -10.76
CA GLU A 280 -8.42 23.72 -12.09
C GLU A 280 -8.56 22.66 -13.18
N TYR A 281 -7.75 21.59 -13.11
CA TYR A 281 -7.62 20.65 -14.23
C TYR A 281 -8.37 19.35 -14.04
N PHE A 282 -8.69 18.95 -12.79
CA PHE A 282 -9.29 17.64 -12.50
C PHE A 282 -10.67 17.71 -11.85
N GLY A 283 -11.28 18.91 -11.82
CA GLY A 283 -12.67 19.08 -11.38
C GLY A 283 -12.92 18.72 -9.91
N TYR A 284 -11.88 18.78 -9.07
CA TYR A 284 -12.05 18.76 -7.63
C TYR A 284 -12.47 20.16 -7.16
N GLU A 285 -13.23 20.22 -6.08
CA GLU A 285 -13.67 21.48 -5.51
C GLU A 285 -13.13 21.65 -4.09
N SER A 286 -12.55 22.82 -3.82
CA SER A 286 -12.08 23.18 -2.47
C SER A 286 -10.96 22.29 -1.91
N VAL A 287 -10.21 21.57 -2.76
CA VAL A 287 -8.97 20.91 -2.32
C VAL A 287 -8.03 21.98 -1.79
N ASP A 288 -7.43 21.72 -0.64
CA ASP A 288 -6.51 22.63 0.04
C ASP A 288 -5.36 21.79 0.64
N VAL A 289 -4.29 22.46 1.03
CA VAL A 289 -3.18 21.84 1.75
C VAL A 289 -3.07 22.43 3.15
N LYS A 290 -2.84 21.58 4.12
CA LYS A 290 -2.55 21.99 5.50
C LYS A 290 -1.13 21.60 5.86
N PHE A 291 -0.42 22.49 6.50
CA PHE A 291 0.90 22.28 7.05
C PHE A 291 0.81 22.21 8.57
N LYS A 292 1.44 21.20 9.17
CA LYS A 292 1.48 21.09 10.63
C LYS A 292 2.24 22.25 11.27
N GLU A 293 3.26 22.72 10.55
CA GLU A 293 4.15 23.80 10.96
C GLU A 293 4.30 24.83 9.85
N ASP A 294 4.51 26.09 10.20
CA ASP A 294 4.85 27.14 9.26
C ASP A 294 6.33 27.01 8.85
N TRP A 295 6.56 26.77 7.56
CA TRP A 295 7.89 26.53 7.02
C TRP A 295 8.91 27.65 7.29
N TYR A 296 8.46 28.91 7.28
CA TYR A 296 9.36 30.07 7.45
C TYR A 296 9.68 30.37 8.90
N THR A 297 8.75 30.10 9.80
CA THR A 297 8.87 30.48 11.21
C THR A 297 9.05 29.30 12.15
N ASN A 298 8.94 28.07 11.64
CA ASN A 298 8.90 26.82 12.40
C ASN A 298 7.84 26.84 13.52
N LYS A 299 6.79 27.64 13.35
CA LYS A 299 5.71 27.73 14.30
C LYS A 299 4.76 26.56 14.09
N VAL A 300 4.56 25.79 15.15
CA VAL A 300 3.52 24.75 15.18
C VAL A 300 2.14 25.37 15.01
N LEU A 301 1.42 24.98 13.98
CA LEU A 301 0.08 25.45 13.65
C LEU A 301 -1.00 24.53 14.23
N TYR A 302 -0.72 23.23 14.32
CA TYR A 302 -1.61 22.21 14.84
C TYR A 302 -0.88 21.35 15.87
N SER A 303 -1.48 21.11 17.03
CA SER A 303 -0.99 20.11 17.97
C SER A 303 -1.06 18.70 17.34
N ASP A 304 -0.29 17.74 17.88
CA ASP A 304 -0.29 16.38 17.37
C ASP A 304 -1.69 15.75 17.38
N SER A 305 -2.45 15.96 18.44
CA SER A 305 -3.83 15.44 18.50
C SER A 305 -4.76 16.06 17.44
N GLN A 306 -4.62 17.36 17.17
CA GLN A 306 -5.37 18.02 16.09
C GLN A 306 -4.93 17.50 14.72
N TRP A 307 -3.62 17.29 14.53
CA TRP A 307 -3.05 16.80 13.30
C TRP A 307 -3.51 15.36 12.98
N LEU A 308 -3.41 14.46 13.97
CA LEU A 308 -3.92 13.10 13.85
C LEU A 308 -5.42 13.07 13.57
N GLN A 309 -6.21 13.92 14.25
CA GLN A 309 -7.65 13.98 14.01
C GLN A 309 -7.95 14.48 12.59
N MET A 310 -7.22 15.50 12.09
CA MET A 310 -7.38 16.00 10.72
C MET A 310 -7.07 14.90 9.67
N ALA A 311 -6.03 14.11 9.89
CA ALA A 311 -5.72 12.98 9.01
C ALA A 311 -6.83 11.90 9.04
N LYS A 312 -7.43 11.62 10.20
CA LYS A 312 -8.57 10.71 10.32
C LYS A 312 -9.81 11.26 9.65
N ASP A 313 -10.10 12.56 9.84
CA ASP A 313 -11.26 13.23 9.22
C ASP A 313 -11.14 13.19 7.68
N GLU A 314 -9.92 13.38 7.14
CA GLU A 314 -9.72 13.27 5.69
C GLU A 314 -9.91 11.83 5.19
N LEU A 315 -9.49 10.84 5.96
CA LEU A 315 -9.72 9.42 5.63
C LEU A 315 -11.19 9.01 5.61
N GLU A 316 -12.11 9.77 6.21
CA GLU A 316 -13.55 9.54 6.02
C GLU A 316 -14.00 9.82 4.56
N ASN A 317 -13.22 10.61 3.81
CA ASN A 317 -13.48 10.95 2.40
C ASN A 317 -12.74 10.02 1.41
N GLY A 318 -11.97 9.04 1.89
CA GLY A 318 -11.15 8.14 1.09
C GLY A 318 -9.65 8.25 1.40
N PRO A 319 -8.79 7.57 0.65
CA PRO A 319 -7.35 7.65 0.83
C PRO A 319 -6.84 9.09 0.81
N ALA A 320 -6.05 9.48 1.80
CA ALA A 320 -5.52 10.82 1.97
C ALA A 320 -4.08 10.92 1.44
N VAL A 321 -3.73 12.04 0.83
CA VAL A 321 -2.36 12.33 0.41
C VAL A 321 -1.66 13.10 1.52
N PHE A 322 -0.55 12.56 1.99
CA PHE A 322 0.23 13.07 3.10
C PHE A 322 1.69 13.23 2.70
N ALA A 323 2.35 14.24 3.21
CA ALA A 323 3.77 14.43 3.00
C ALA A 323 4.50 14.80 4.27
N GLY A 324 5.80 14.65 4.23
CA GLY A 324 6.73 15.12 5.24
C GLY A 324 8.09 15.39 4.63
N SER A 325 8.87 16.25 5.24
CA SER A 325 10.21 16.61 4.79
C SER A 325 11.18 16.77 5.95
N ASP A 326 12.45 16.64 5.62
CA ASP A 326 13.57 16.99 6.48
C ASP A 326 14.66 17.73 5.66
N ASP A 327 15.81 18.00 6.27
CA ASP A 327 16.94 18.65 5.60
C ASP A 327 17.48 17.89 4.37
N ALA A 328 17.11 16.62 4.21
CA ALA A 328 17.55 15.77 3.09
C ALA A 328 16.52 15.68 1.95
N GLY A 329 15.33 16.24 2.11
CA GLY A 329 14.27 16.28 1.10
C GLY A 329 12.90 15.89 1.59
N GLY A 330 11.87 16.20 0.80
CA GLY A 330 10.48 15.91 1.09
C GLY A 330 9.94 14.70 0.33
N HIS A 331 8.92 14.06 0.88
CA HIS A 331 8.28 12.91 0.26
C HIS A 331 6.78 12.87 0.53
N MET A 332 6.04 12.50 -0.52
CA MET A 332 4.59 12.40 -0.50
C MET A 332 4.15 10.93 -0.66
N PHE A 333 3.13 10.53 0.08
CA PHE A 333 2.61 9.16 0.12
C PHE A 333 1.12 9.13 0.44
N VAL A 334 0.52 7.95 0.42
CA VAL A 334 -0.92 7.79 0.69
C VAL A 334 -1.14 7.17 2.07
N LEU A 335 -2.01 7.78 2.85
CA LEU A 335 -2.66 7.15 3.98
C LEU A 335 -3.92 6.48 3.46
N ASP A 336 -4.05 5.16 3.63
CA ASP A 336 -5.20 4.40 3.14
C ASP A 336 -5.98 3.70 4.26
N GLY A 337 -5.77 4.11 5.49
CA GLY A 337 -6.51 3.64 6.64
C GLY A 337 -5.89 4.01 7.98
N TYR A 338 -6.61 3.69 9.05
CA TYR A 338 -6.10 3.81 10.42
C TYR A 338 -6.78 2.83 11.37
N THR A 339 -6.12 2.55 12.49
CA THR A 339 -6.64 1.70 13.57
C THR A 339 -7.15 2.55 14.75
N ASP A 340 -7.92 1.92 15.64
CA ASP A 340 -8.39 2.54 16.89
C ASP A 340 -7.26 2.82 17.90
N SER A 341 -6.05 2.44 17.58
CA SER A 341 -4.81 2.72 18.35
C SER A 341 -3.85 3.67 17.62
N ASP A 342 -4.36 4.49 16.68
CA ASP A 342 -3.61 5.52 15.95
C ASP A 342 -2.44 5.00 15.12
N TYR A 343 -2.52 3.77 14.58
CA TYR A 343 -1.67 3.35 13.49
C TYR A 343 -2.33 3.70 12.19
N PHE A 344 -1.59 4.33 11.30
CA PHE A 344 -2.04 4.67 9.95
C PHE A 344 -1.49 3.64 8.95
N SER A 345 -2.37 3.11 8.13
CA SER A 345 -1.97 2.31 6.99
C SER A 345 -1.40 3.20 5.91
N VAL A 346 -0.19 2.92 5.48
CA VAL A 346 0.59 3.74 4.55
C VAL A 346 0.89 2.96 3.29
N ASN A 347 0.55 3.54 2.15
CA ASN A 347 1.03 3.15 0.83
C ASN A 347 2.10 4.15 0.38
N TRP A 348 3.35 3.69 0.33
CA TRP A 348 4.49 4.54 0.04
C TRP A 348 4.62 4.94 -1.44
N GLY A 349 3.79 4.38 -2.34
CA GLY A 349 3.90 4.63 -3.78
C GLY A 349 5.15 4.01 -4.40
N TRP A 350 5.50 2.80 -3.96
CA TRP A 350 6.64 2.07 -4.47
C TRP A 350 6.35 0.57 -4.61
N GLY A 351 5.44 0.23 -5.54
CA GLY A 351 5.11 -1.15 -5.87
C GLY A 351 4.65 -2.01 -4.69
N GLY A 352 4.12 -1.39 -3.62
CA GLY A 352 3.74 -2.09 -2.39
C GLY A 352 4.89 -2.41 -1.43
N TYR A 353 6.15 -2.14 -1.81
CA TYR A 353 7.29 -2.38 -0.91
C TYR A 353 7.16 -1.54 0.36
N SER A 354 7.33 -2.20 1.51
CA SER A 354 7.25 -1.60 2.85
C SER A 354 5.89 -0.98 3.20
N ASN A 355 4.83 -1.17 2.40
CA ASN A 355 3.49 -0.81 2.80
C ASN A 355 3.12 -1.48 4.12
N GLY A 356 2.47 -0.76 5.01
CA GLY A 356 2.16 -1.27 6.35
C GLY A 356 1.54 -0.20 7.24
N TYR A 357 1.52 -0.45 8.54
CA TYR A 357 0.95 0.44 9.53
C TYR A 357 2.05 1.14 10.33
N TYR A 358 1.93 2.47 10.45
CA TYR A 358 2.94 3.33 11.07
C TYR A 358 2.28 4.36 11.98
N LYS A 359 3.01 4.78 13.03
CA LYS A 359 2.63 5.94 13.82
C LYS A 359 3.09 7.20 13.10
N LEU A 360 2.20 8.16 12.82
CA LEU A 360 2.56 9.43 12.19
C LEU A 360 3.27 10.38 13.15
N ASN A 361 2.89 10.32 14.41
CA ASN A 361 3.50 11.05 15.51
C ASN A 361 4.39 10.13 16.35
N ALA A 362 5.15 9.25 15.78
CA ALA A 362 5.74 8.03 16.33
C ALA A 362 6.22 8.09 17.78
N LEU A 363 6.37 9.27 18.39
CA LEU A 363 7.06 9.44 19.66
C LEU A 363 6.50 10.59 20.48
N GLU A 364 5.19 10.57 20.72
CA GLU A 364 4.74 11.21 21.94
C GLU A 364 5.16 10.31 23.11
N PRO A 365 5.99 10.80 24.05
CA PRO A 365 6.15 10.11 25.32
C PRO A 365 4.74 9.93 25.89
N ALA A 366 4.37 8.67 26.12
CA ALA A 366 3.10 8.39 26.75
C ALA A 366 3.10 9.09 28.08
N ASP A 367 2.09 9.91 28.28
CA ASP A 367 1.86 10.74 29.44
C ASP A 367 2.92 11.82 29.73
N GLN A 368 2.48 13.00 29.52
CA GLN A 368 2.91 14.29 30.02
C GLN A 368 3.69 14.25 31.34
N GLY A 369 4.91 13.71 31.25
CA GLY A 369 5.93 13.92 32.26
C GLY A 369 6.61 15.26 32.03
N VAL A 370 7.21 15.82 33.05
CA VAL A 370 8.02 17.04 33.04
C VAL A 370 9.05 16.96 31.91
N GLY A 371 8.83 17.68 30.82
CA GLY A 371 9.62 17.63 29.57
C GLY A 371 8.82 17.60 28.28
N ALA A 372 7.50 17.42 28.34
CA ALA A 372 6.60 17.44 27.18
C ALA A 372 6.59 18.77 26.38
N ASN A 373 7.28 19.79 26.85
CA ASN A 373 7.48 21.07 26.16
C ASN A 373 8.74 21.09 25.26
N MET A 374 9.42 19.98 25.11
CA MET A 374 10.61 19.88 24.25
C MET A 374 10.22 19.37 22.87
N GLY A 375 9.53 20.21 22.10
CA GLY A 375 9.39 20.15 20.66
C GLY A 375 8.69 18.90 20.10
N SER A 376 7.60 19.08 19.36
CA SER A 376 7.13 18.04 18.47
C SER A 376 8.18 17.84 17.37
N TYR A 377 8.75 16.65 17.31
CA TYR A 377 9.80 16.29 16.36
C TYR A 377 9.25 15.86 14.99
N ASN A 378 8.12 16.42 14.57
CA ASN A 378 7.47 16.11 13.29
C ASN A 378 7.69 17.30 12.35
N ASP A 379 8.83 17.29 11.65
CA ASP A 379 9.22 18.42 10.80
C ASP A 379 8.40 18.42 9.49
N TYR A 380 7.82 19.57 9.16
CA TYR A 380 7.27 19.92 7.84
C TYR A 380 6.26 18.93 7.26
N GLN A 381 5.36 18.41 8.10
CA GLN A 381 4.28 17.57 7.61
C GLN A 381 3.22 18.38 6.89
N SER A 382 2.73 17.85 5.77
CA SER A 382 1.57 18.38 5.05
C SER A 382 0.52 17.31 4.81
N LEU A 383 -0.72 17.74 4.64
CA LEU A 383 -1.89 16.93 4.36
C LEU A 383 -2.75 17.64 3.31
N ILE A 384 -3.04 16.97 2.23
CA ILE A 384 -4.02 17.41 1.24
C ILE A 384 -5.40 17.12 1.81
N VAL A 385 -6.21 18.16 1.99
CA VAL A 385 -7.54 18.07 2.59
C VAL A 385 -8.64 18.39 1.59
N ASN A 386 -9.86 17.96 1.91
CA ASN A 386 -11.03 18.06 1.03
C ASN A 386 -10.81 17.36 -0.32
N PHE A 387 -10.02 16.33 -0.34
CA PHE A 387 -9.75 15.56 -1.55
C PHE A 387 -10.93 14.63 -1.86
N LYS A 388 -12.05 15.21 -2.21
CA LYS A 388 -13.30 14.53 -2.56
C LYS A 388 -13.79 14.98 -3.92
N LYS A 389 -14.58 14.12 -4.58
CA LYS A 389 -15.18 14.43 -5.90
C LYS A 389 -15.88 15.77 -5.85
N GLY A 390 -15.66 16.59 -6.87
CA GLY A 390 -16.41 17.82 -7.06
C GLY A 390 -17.90 17.53 -7.31
N ALA A 391 -18.74 18.53 -7.10
CA ALA A 391 -20.13 18.43 -7.54
C ALA A 391 -20.12 18.33 -9.07
N SER A 392 -20.63 17.22 -9.61
CA SER A 392 -20.77 17.05 -11.04
C SER A 392 -21.57 18.23 -11.61
N SER A 393 -20.95 19.05 -12.45
CA SER A 393 -21.65 20.14 -13.18
C SER A 393 -22.55 19.60 -14.28
N SER A 394 -22.49 18.31 -14.53
CA SER A 394 -23.51 17.53 -15.25
C SER A 394 -24.17 16.61 -14.22
N PRO A 395 -25.50 16.49 -14.20
CA PRO A 395 -26.09 15.34 -13.53
C PRO A 395 -25.30 14.13 -14.03
N ASP A 396 -24.79 13.29 -13.11
CA ASP A 396 -24.29 11.97 -13.47
C ASP A 396 -25.20 11.47 -14.58
N PRO A 397 -24.70 11.13 -15.78
CA PRO A 397 -25.59 10.57 -16.78
C PRO A 397 -26.34 9.51 -16.01
N GLU A 398 -27.65 9.71 -15.86
CA GLU A 398 -28.56 8.79 -15.15
C GLU A 398 -28.00 7.41 -15.45
N PRO A 399 -27.55 6.61 -14.46
CA PRO A 399 -26.75 5.43 -14.74
C PRO A 399 -27.44 4.75 -15.89
N GLU A 400 -26.75 4.63 -17.05
CA GLU A 400 -27.37 4.00 -18.22
C GLU A 400 -28.02 2.79 -17.65
N PRO A 401 -29.35 2.60 -17.76
CA PRO A 401 -30.06 1.54 -17.09
C PRO A 401 -29.19 0.32 -17.30
N ASP A 402 -28.72 -0.29 -16.19
CA ASP A 402 -27.76 -1.40 -16.18
C ASP A 402 -27.96 -2.16 -17.47
N PRO A 403 -26.97 -2.28 -18.39
CA PRO A 403 -27.20 -2.89 -19.68
C PRO A 403 -27.97 -4.15 -19.36
N GLU A 404 -29.21 -4.23 -19.86
CA GLU A 404 -30.12 -5.30 -19.55
C GLU A 404 -29.28 -6.55 -19.56
N PRO A 405 -29.13 -7.31 -18.43
CA PRO A 405 -28.06 -8.30 -18.27
C PRO A 405 -28.03 -9.11 -19.56
N GLU A 406 -26.89 -9.09 -20.28
CA GLU A 406 -26.80 -9.85 -21.54
C GLU A 406 -27.36 -11.23 -21.21
N PRO A 407 -28.34 -11.73 -21.96
CA PRO A 407 -29.02 -12.97 -21.62
C PRO A 407 -27.95 -13.99 -21.35
N GLU A 408 -27.93 -14.55 -20.14
CA GLU A 408 -26.90 -15.50 -19.70
C GLU A 408 -26.74 -16.54 -20.82
N LYS A 409 -25.54 -16.63 -21.39
CA LYS A 409 -25.26 -17.57 -22.48
C LYS A 409 -25.63 -18.95 -21.98
N SER A 410 -26.41 -19.67 -22.76
CA SER A 410 -26.77 -21.04 -22.43
C SER A 410 -25.50 -21.91 -22.41
N LEU A 411 -25.49 -22.97 -21.63
CA LEU A 411 -24.37 -23.94 -21.66
C LEU A 411 -24.09 -24.48 -23.07
N ASP A 412 -25.08 -24.50 -23.94
CA ASP A 412 -24.92 -24.91 -25.35
C ASP A 412 -24.09 -23.89 -26.16
N GLU A 413 -24.14 -22.62 -25.81
CA GLU A 413 -23.32 -21.56 -26.40
C GLU A 413 -21.95 -21.45 -25.76
N MET A 414 -21.82 -21.83 -24.49
CA MET A 414 -20.58 -21.78 -23.72
C MET A 414 -19.68 -23.01 -23.93
N VAL A 415 -20.26 -24.18 -24.22
CA VAL A 415 -19.53 -25.45 -24.31
C VAL A 415 -19.67 -26.05 -25.70
N SER A 416 -18.57 -26.08 -26.43
CA SER A 416 -18.48 -26.80 -27.72
C SER A 416 -17.63 -28.05 -27.59
N LEU A 417 -18.13 -29.14 -28.23
CA LEU A 417 -17.50 -30.46 -28.17
C LEU A 417 -17.15 -30.92 -29.61
N LYS A 418 -15.92 -31.37 -29.80
CA LYS A 418 -15.45 -31.95 -31.05
C LYS A 418 -14.77 -33.29 -30.78
N TYR A 419 -15.38 -34.37 -31.24
CA TYR A 419 -14.81 -35.70 -31.12
C TYR A 419 -14.18 -36.16 -32.45
N SER A 420 -12.96 -36.70 -32.36
CA SER A 420 -12.22 -37.28 -33.49
C SER A 420 -12.20 -38.81 -33.36
N HIS A 421 -12.91 -39.50 -34.21
CA HIS A 421 -12.93 -40.97 -34.23
C HIS A 421 -11.56 -41.59 -34.54
N ASN A 422 -10.72 -40.95 -35.36
CA ASN A 422 -9.42 -41.48 -35.77
C ASN A 422 -8.38 -41.40 -34.63
N THR A 423 -8.41 -40.32 -33.83
CA THR A 423 -7.45 -40.12 -32.73
C THR A 423 -8.09 -40.40 -31.36
N ARG A 424 -9.40 -40.65 -31.34
CA ARG A 424 -10.21 -40.82 -30.09
C ARG A 424 -10.10 -39.66 -29.14
N GLU A 425 -9.84 -38.47 -29.64
CA GLU A 425 -9.71 -37.25 -28.89
C GLU A 425 -11.05 -36.52 -28.84
N LEU A 426 -11.50 -36.21 -27.65
CA LEU A 426 -12.58 -35.28 -27.38
C LEU A 426 -11.99 -33.92 -27.00
N THR A 427 -12.15 -32.94 -27.89
CA THR A 427 -11.79 -31.55 -27.57
C THR A 427 -13.02 -30.85 -26.98
N ILE A 428 -12.88 -30.34 -25.78
CA ILE A 428 -13.87 -29.51 -25.08
C ILE A 428 -13.37 -28.08 -25.14
N THR A 429 -14.13 -27.17 -25.73
CA THR A 429 -13.83 -25.71 -25.74
C THR A 429 -14.90 -25.00 -24.95
N ILE A 430 -14.46 -24.21 -23.97
CA ILE A 430 -15.30 -23.45 -23.06
C ILE A 430 -15.07 -21.95 -23.26
N THR A 431 -16.15 -21.20 -23.29
CA THR A 431 -16.16 -19.74 -23.29
C THR A 431 -16.94 -19.23 -22.09
N GLY A 432 -16.24 -18.63 -21.11
CA GLY A 432 -16.81 -18.23 -19.83
C GLY A 432 -16.48 -19.21 -18.71
N GLU A 433 -17.09 -19.04 -17.55
CA GLU A 433 -16.84 -19.90 -16.37
C GLU A 433 -17.83 -21.07 -16.32
N VAL A 434 -17.32 -22.29 -16.31
CA VAL A 434 -18.09 -23.53 -16.27
C VAL A 434 -17.41 -24.54 -15.37
N SER A 435 -18.16 -25.17 -14.48
CA SER A 435 -17.67 -26.31 -13.71
C SER A 435 -17.81 -27.59 -14.55
N LEU A 436 -16.74 -28.37 -14.66
CA LEU A 436 -16.72 -29.67 -15.36
C LEU A 436 -16.53 -30.79 -14.36
N THR A 437 -17.46 -31.73 -14.34
CA THR A 437 -17.31 -33.01 -13.64
C THR A 437 -17.17 -34.12 -14.65
N TYR A 438 -16.10 -34.89 -14.56
CA TYR A 438 -15.80 -36.03 -15.44
C TYR A 438 -15.91 -37.36 -14.69
N LEU A 439 -16.67 -38.28 -15.24
CA LEU A 439 -16.93 -39.62 -14.69
C LEU A 439 -16.66 -40.69 -15.73
N ILE A 440 -15.94 -41.74 -15.37
CA ILE A 440 -15.79 -42.95 -16.20
C ILE A 440 -16.51 -44.08 -15.52
N SER A 441 -17.42 -44.76 -16.24
CA SER A 441 -18.10 -45.97 -15.77
C SER A 441 -17.94 -47.09 -16.82
N GLY A 442 -17.63 -48.29 -16.38
CA GLY A 442 -17.53 -49.49 -17.24
C GLY A 442 -18.42 -50.62 -16.72
N ASP A 443 -18.91 -51.48 -17.63
CA ASP A 443 -19.68 -52.66 -17.27
C ASP A 443 -18.73 -53.69 -16.63
N GLY A 444 -18.85 -53.91 -15.33
CA GLY A 444 -18.06 -54.89 -14.57
C GLY A 444 -17.06 -54.31 -13.56
N ASP A 445 -16.90 -53.01 -13.45
CA ASP A 445 -15.98 -52.41 -12.47
C ASP A 445 -16.67 -52.21 -11.12
N THR A 446 -16.22 -52.97 -10.09
CA THR A 446 -16.62 -52.80 -8.69
C THR A 446 -15.87 -51.65 -7.97
N LYS A 447 -15.04 -50.92 -8.70
CA LYS A 447 -14.34 -49.72 -8.18
C LYS A 447 -15.22 -48.48 -8.34
N SER A 448 -15.27 -47.66 -7.30
CA SER A 448 -15.95 -46.38 -7.33
C SER A 448 -15.55 -45.58 -8.55
N PRO A 449 -16.49 -44.93 -9.27
CA PRO A 449 -16.17 -44.11 -10.44
C PRO A 449 -15.15 -43.04 -10.05
N GLN A 450 -14.13 -42.87 -10.88
CA GLN A 450 -13.18 -41.77 -10.69
C GLN A 450 -13.90 -40.47 -11.08
N THR A 451 -14.10 -39.60 -10.11
CA THR A 451 -14.70 -38.28 -10.29
C THR A 451 -13.59 -37.23 -10.21
N CYS A 452 -13.46 -36.43 -11.25
CA CYS A 452 -12.62 -35.23 -11.24
C CYS A 452 -13.55 -34.03 -11.47
N SER A 453 -13.53 -33.04 -10.57
CA SER A 453 -14.29 -31.79 -10.71
C SER A 453 -13.33 -30.62 -10.78
N GLU A 454 -13.47 -29.79 -11.79
CA GLU A 454 -12.62 -28.63 -12.04
C GLU A 454 -13.48 -27.43 -12.48
N SER A 455 -13.06 -26.23 -12.09
CA SER A 455 -13.62 -24.99 -12.64
C SER A 455 -12.77 -24.57 -13.84
N LEU A 456 -13.40 -24.35 -14.99
CA LEU A 456 -12.75 -24.01 -16.25
C LEU A 456 -13.20 -22.63 -16.70
N SER A 457 -12.28 -21.81 -17.21
CA SER A 457 -12.57 -20.48 -17.72
C SER A 457 -11.91 -20.26 -19.08
N SER A 458 -12.75 -20.05 -20.12
CA SER A 458 -12.34 -19.68 -21.49
C SER A 458 -11.13 -20.44 -22.05
N GLU A 459 -11.17 -21.77 -22.01
CA GLU A 459 -10.07 -22.64 -22.43
C GLU A 459 -10.53 -23.82 -23.29
N SER A 460 -9.56 -24.50 -23.92
CA SER A 460 -9.79 -25.77 -24.64
C SER A 460 -9.00 -26.89 -23.99
N ARG A 461 -9.66 -28.02 -23.75
CA ARG A 461 -9.04 -29.24 -23.23
C ARG A 461 -9.27 -30.43 -24.16
N VAL A 462 -8.28 -31.31 -24.20
CA VAL A 462 -8.34 -32.56 -25.00
C VAL A 462 -8.32 -33.73 -24.03
N PHE A 463 -9.31 -34.61 -24.16
CA PHE A 463 -9.41 -35.87 -23.45
C PHE A 463 -9.21 -36.99 -24.44
N VAL A 464 -8.28 -37.91 -24.16
CA VAL A 464 -8.10 -39.13 -24.94
C VAL A 464 -8.98 -40.20 -24.31
N LEU A 465 -9.98 -40.66 -25.06
CA LEU A 465 -10.88 -41.71 -24.61
C LEU A 465 -10.25 -43.06 -24.91
N GLU A 466 -9.60 -43.66 -23.90
CA GLU A 466 -8.86 -44.92 -24.05
C GLU A 466 -9.80 -46.11 -24.33
N GLU A 467 -9.35 -47.01 -25.24
CA GLU A 467 -9.98 -48.28 -25.49
C GLU A 467 -9.58 -49.26 -24.38
N ASP A 468 -10.53 -49.87 -23.74
CA ASP A 468 -10.31 -51.02 -22.86
C ASP A 468 -11.06 -52.26 -23.41
N SER A 469 -10.72 -53.43 -22.89
CA SER A 469 -11.36 -54.69 -23.28
C SER A 469 -12.86 -54.72 -22.95
N VAL A 470 -13.36 -53.72 -22.23
CA VAL A 470 -14.76 -53.58 -21.80
C VAL A 470 -15.26 -52.21 -22.29
N GLU A 471 -16.52 -52.15 -22.73
CA GLU A 471 -17.20 -50.94 -23.11
C GLU A 471 -17.22 -49.94 -21.91
N LYS A 472 -16.73 -48.74 -22.13
CA LYS A 472 -16.70 -47.68 -21.12
C LYS A 472 -17.54 -46.48 -21.54
N THR A 473 -18.32 -45.95 -20.61
CA THR A 473 -19.07 -44.72 -20.81
C THR A 473 -18.36 -43.58 -20.07
N HIS A 474 -17.98 -42.58 -20.84
CA HIS A 474 -17.39 -41.36 -20.36
C HIS A 474 -18.48 -40.30 -20.27
N ARG A 475 -18.74 -39.83 -19.06
CA ARG A 475 -19.77 -38.83 -18.78
C ARG A 475 -19.10 -37.50 -18.38
N PHE A 476 -19.47 -36.43 -19.07
CA PHE A 476 -19.06 -35.05 -18.79
C PHE A 476 -20.28 -34.26 -18.37
N VAL A 477 -20.22 -33.67 -17.19
CA VAL A 477 -21.28 -32.79 -16.63
C VAL A 477 -20.73 -31.38 -16.53
N PHE A 478 -21.37 -30.46 -17.23
CA PHE A 478 -21.06 -29.02 -17.24
C PHE A 478 -22.10 -28.28 -16.46
N GLU A 479 -21.70 -27.35 -15.58
CA GLU A 479 -22.58 -26.55 -14.75
C GLU A 479 -22.11 -25.08 -14.69
N ASN A 480 -23.04 -24.12 -14.81
CA ASN A 480 -22.80 -22.70 -14.63
C ASN A 480 -23.79 -22.09 -13.63
N GLY A 481 -23.80 -22.58 -12.39
CA GLY A 481 -24.66 -22.10 -11.31
C GLY A 481 -26.14 -22.51 -11.44
N THR A 482 -26.83 -22.18 -12.54
CA THR A 482 -28.28 -22.44 -12.72
C THR A 482 -28.60 -23.49 -13.77
N GLN A 483 -27.67 -23.80 -14.67
CA GLN A 483 -27.84 -24.74 -15.77
C GLN A 483 -26.90 -25.92 -15.61
N SER A 484 -27.35 -27.11 -16.02
CA SER A 484 -26.53 -28.32 -16.08
C SER A 484 -26.72 -29.02 -17.44
N ARG A 485 -25.61 -29.43 -18.07
CA ARG A 485 -25.59 -30.18 -19.33
C ARG A 485 -24.73 -31.42 -19.17
N THR A 486 -25.29 -32.57 -19.51
CA THR A 486 -24.56 -33.85 -19.49
C THR A 486 -24.35 -34.35 -20.90
N VAL A 487 -23.12 -34.81 -21.20
CA VAL A 487 -22.77 -35.46 -22.47
C VAL A 487 -22.08 -36.78 -22.18
N GLU A 488 -22.50 -37.81 -22.86
CA GLU A 488 -21.96 -39.17 -22.71
C GLU A 488 -21.35 -39.69 -24.02
N PHE A 489 -20.20 -40.29 -23.91
CA PHE A 489 -19.51 -40.99 -25.01
C PHE A 489 -19.25 -42.43 -24.58
N THR A 490 -19.78 -43.39 -25.35
CA THR A 490 -19.51 -44.81 -25.12
C THR A 490 -18.47 -45.27 -26.13
N VAL A 491 -17.37 -45.78 -25.64
CA VAL A 491 -16.28 -46.33 -26.47
C VAL A 491 -16.26 -47.85 -26.31
N GLY A 492 -16.59 -48.54 -27.34
CA GLY A 492 -16.63 -50.03 -27.40
C GLY A 492 -15.63 -50.60 -28.39
N LYS A 493 -15.41 -51.95 -28.35
CA LYS A 493 -14.58 -52.65 -29.32
C LYS A 493 -15.08 -52.50 -30.75
N GLU A 494 -14.20 -52.09 -31.67
CA GLU A 494 -14.43 -52.31 -33.07
C GLU A 494 -14.50 -53.80 -33.33
N GLU A 495 -15.63 -54.30 -33.84
CA GLU A 495 -15.69 -55.66 -34.40
C GLU A 495 -14.74 -55.71 -35.58
N GLN A 496 -13.64 -56.47 -35.43
CA GLN A 496 -12.81 -56.84 -36.57
C GLN A 496 -13.69 -57.54 -37.59
N LYS A 497 -13.89 -56.92 -38.72
CA LYS A 497 -14.38 -57.57 -39.97
C LYS A 497 -13.23 -57.96 -40.80
#